data_e1f17b8847e6a9db218eb0f56706d9ee
#
_entry.id   e1f17b8847e6a9db218eb0f56706d9ee
#
_cell.length_a   1.000
_cell.length_b   1.000
_cell.length_c   1.000
_cell.angle_alpha   90.00
_cell.angle_beta   90.00
_cell.angle_gamma   90.00
#
_symmetry.space_group_name_H-M   'P 1'
#
loop_
_entity.id
_entity.type
_entity.pdbx_description
1 polymer ?
#
loop_
_entity_poly.entity_id
_entity_poly.type
_entity_poly.pdbx_seq_one_letter_code
_entity_poly.pdbx_strand_id
1 'polypeptide(L)'
;MERTWRWFGKNDKITLDMLRQIGVEGIVTALHDVPNGEVWTREKIRDLREYIESYGMRWSVVESLPVSESIKYAGDDRDRLIENYKESLKNLSLEGIHTICYNFMPVLDWARTDLSHPNPNGTTNLFFSRAEFAYFDICILKRQGAEKDWQDVAAEVEKMKQTMTAEDNHKLVENIIVKTQGFVSGNIKEDDEHPVELFRQLLDLYKGITKEQLRENMKYFLNAIMPTCEEYDMYMCVHPDDPPFPILGLPRIVTSDEDIRWFLEAVDNPHNGLTFCAGSLSAGRHNDVVELARKYLSLIHISEPTRLD
;
A
#
# COMPACT_ATOMS: atom_id res chain seq x y z
N MET A 1 -23.36 2.77 -6.73
CA MET A 1 -21.89 2.88 -6.54
C MET A 1 -21.63 4.27 -5.98
N GLU A 2 -20.92 4.39 -4.88
CA GLU A 2 -20.54 5.65 -4.27
C GLU A 2 -19.31 6.25 -4.93
N ARG A 3 -19.28 7.56 -5.13
CA ARG A 3 -18.11 8.26 -5.64
C ARG A 3 -17.27 8.72 -4.46
N THR A 4 -16.10 8.10 -4.32
CA THR A 4 -15.17 8.39 -3.24
C THR A 4 -13.90 9.06 -3.75
N TRP A 5 -13.16 9.67 -2.84
CA TRP A 5 -11.86 10.28 -3.13
C TRP A 5 -10.86 9.96 -2.03
N ARG A 6 -9.63 9.60 -2.43
CA ARG A 6 -8.51 9.45 -1.49
C ARG A 6 -8.06 10.83 -1.02
N TRP A 7 -8.20 11.10 0.28
CA TRP A 7 -7.82 12.35 0.92
C TRP A 7 -6.76 12.10 1.98
N PHE A 8 -5.66 12.88 1.95
CA PHE A 8 -4.49 12.67 2.80
C PHE A 8 -4.52 13.48 4.09
N GLY A 9 -5.67 13.90 4.54
CA GLY A 9 -5.85 14.59 5.81
C GLY A 9 -5.82 16.11 5.68
N LYS A 10 -5.87 16.78 6.84
CA LYS A 10 -6.07 18.25 6.93
C LYS A 10 -4.97 19.09 6.25
N ASN A 11 -3.81 18.48 5.98
CA ASN A 11 -2.69 19.14 5.28
C ASN A 11 -2.67 18.84 3.77
N ASP A 12 -3.64 18.10 3.25
CA ASP A 12 -3.77 17.84 1.81
C ASP A 12 -4.05 19.15 1.06
N LYS A 13 -3.37 19.35 -0.06
CA LYS A 13 -3.61 20.50 -0.96
C LYS A 13 -5.01 20.48 -1.57
N ILE A 14 -5.59 19.29 -1.72
CA ILE A 14 -6.98 19.10 -2.15
C ILE A 14 -7.85 19.10 -0.90
N THR A 15 -8.62 20.19 -0.72
CA THR A 15 -9.46 20.36 0.46
C THR A 15 -10.80 19.63 0.33
N LEU A 16 -11.44 19.36 1.47
CA LEU A 16 -12.79 18.75 1.49
C LEU A 16 -13.82 19.62 0.76
N ASP A 17 -13.70 20.96 0.81
CA ASP A 17 -14.58 21.85 0.03
C ASP A 17 -14.44 21.65 -1.48
N MET A 18 -13.21 21.48 -1.99
CA MET A 18 -12.97 21.19 -3.40
C MET A 18 -13.62 19.87 -3.80
N LEU A 19 -13.47 18.84 -2.96
CA LEU A 19 -14.05 17.52 -3.20
C LEU A 19 -15.58 17.54 -3.22
N ARG A 20 -16.19 18.30 -2.29
CA ARG A 20 -17.63 18.51 -2.28
C ARG A 20 -18.14 19.20 -3.56
N GLN A 21 -17.41 20.21 -4.06
CA GLN A 21 -17.78 20.94 -5.29
C GLN A 21 -17.84 20.05 -6.52
N ILE A 22 -16.98 19.03 -6.62
CA ILE A 22 -16.97 18.07 -7.73
C ILE A 22 -17.91 16.87 -7.50
N GLY A 23 -18.67 16.87 -6.40
CA GLY A 23 -19.70 15.87 -6.12
C GLY A 23 -19.15 14.56 -5.55
N VAL A 24 -18.05 14.59 -4.82
CA VAL A 24 -17.58 13.46 -4.00
C VAL A 24 -18.57 13.22 -2.86
N GLU A 25 -18.92 11.98 -2.63
CA GLU A 25 -19.92 11.54 -1.63
C GLU A 25 -19.25 10.97 -0.38
N GLY A 26 -18.11 10.27 -0.59
CA GLY A 26 -17.38 9.61 0.47
C GLY A 26 -15.89 9.87 0.41
N ILE A 27 -15.26 9.83 1.57
CA ILE A 27 -13.82 10.01 1.74
C ILE A 27 -13.17 8.68 2.06
N VAL A 28 -12.05 8.43 1.38
CA VAL A 28 -11.11 7.34 1.65
C VAL A 28 -9.89 7.96 2.33
N THR A 29 -9.64 7.63 3.59
CA THR A 29 -8.53 8.20 4.37
C THR A 29 -8.13 7.31 5.55
N ALA A 30 -7.14 7.76 6.33
CA ALA A 30 -6.61 7.07 7.50
C ALA A 30 -6.24 8.05 8.62
N LEU A 31 -5.98 7.53 9.82
CA LEU A 31 -5.35 8.28 10.91
C LEU A 31 -3.83 8.29 10.72
N HIS A 32 -3.32 9.26 9.96
CA HIS A 32 -1.89 9.35 9.61
C HIS A 32 -0.99 9.75 10.79
N ASP A 33 -1.56 10.20 11.90
CA ASP A 33 -0.86 10.61 13.12
C ASP A 33 -0.75 9.51 14.18
N VAL A 34 -1.31 8.32 13.92
CA VAL A 34 -1.20 7.17 14.81
C VAL A 34 -0.05 6.28 14.33
N PRO A 35 0.95 6.00 15.18
CA PRO A 35 2.06 5.13 14.80
C PRO A 35 1.58 3.73 14.39
N ASN A 36 2.29 3.11 13.44
CA ASN A 36 1.98 1.77 12.96
C ASN A 36 2.04 0.76 14.13
N GLY A 37 1.02 -0.09 14.23
CA GLY A 37 0.88 -1.09 15.29
C GLY A 37 0.23 -0.59 16.58
N GLU A 38 -0.04 0.70 16.72
CA GLU A 38 -0.81 1.23 17.84
C GLU A 38 -2.32 1.14 17.59
N VAL A 39 -3.09 1.07 18.68
CA VAL A 39 -4.55 1.03 18.62
C VAL A 39 -5.10 2.39 18.17
N TRP A 40 -5.97 2.37 17.18
CA TRP A 40 -6.78 3.53 16.81
C TRP A 40 -7.91 3.72 17.82
N THR A 41 -7.84 4.78 18.63
CA THR A 41 -8.85 5.04 19.65
C THR A 41 -10.15 5.56 19.04
N ARG A 42 -11.28 5.25 19.67
CA ARG A 42 -12.60 5.77 19.23
C ARG A 42 -12.65 7.28 19.16
N GLU A 43 -11.99 7.97 20.08
CA GLU A 43 -11.92 9.43 20.09
C GLU A 43 -11.27 9.97 18.81
N LYS A 44 -10.08 9.50 18.43
CA LYS A 44 -9.40 9.93 17.21
C LYS A 44 -10.20 9.60 15.94
N ILE A 45 -10.82 8.41 15.91
CA ILE A 45 -11.67 8.00 14.79
C ILE A 45 -12.86 8.94 14.67
N ARG A 46 -13.55 9.22 15.78
CA ARG A 46 -14.71 10.10 15.83
C ARG A 46 -14.37 11.52 15.41
N ASP A 47 -13.28 12.09 15.90
CA ASP A 47 -12.83 13.43 15.59
C ASP A 47 -12.61 13.61 14.08
N LEU A 48 -11.99 12.63 13.41
CA LEU A 48 -11.78 12.68 11.97
C LEU A 48 -13.10 12.47 11.21
N ARG A 49 -13.93 11.51 11.63
CA ARG A 49 -15.23 11.25 11.03
C ARG A 49 -16.13 12.49 11.08
N GLU A 50 -16.29 13.09 12.27
CA GLU A 50 -17.11 14.29 12.45
C GLU A 50 -16.58 15.49 11.67
N TYR A 51 -15.24 15.61 11.56
CA TYR A 51 -14.65 16.64 10.70
C TYR A 51 -15.05 16.44 9.24
N ILE A 52 -14.98 15.22 8.69
CA ILE A 52 -15.41 14.91 7.31
C ILE A 52 -16.92 15.15 7.13
N GLU A 53 -17.74 14.71 8.09
CA GLU A 53 -19.19 14.88 8.07
C GLU A 53 -19.62 16.35 8.11
N SER A 54 -18.84 17.23 8.73
CA SER A 54 -19.09 18.68 8.75
C SER A 54 -19.04 19.32 7.36
N TYR A 55 -18.39 18.66 6.38
CA TYR A 55 -18.38 19.05 4.96
C TYR A 55 -19.48 18.36 4.13
N GLY A 56 -20.37 17.59 4.77
CA GLY A 56 -21.48 16.90 4.10
C GLY A 56 -21.07 15.65 3.34
N MET A 57 -19.93 15.06 3.65
CA MET A 57 -19.43 13.78 3.13
C MET A 57 -19.32 12.77 4.27
N ARG A 58 -19.11 11.50 3.97
CA ARG A 58 -18.88 10.46 4.99
C ARG A 58 -17.47 9.89 4.87
N TRP A 59 -16.92 9.36 5.94
CA TRP A 59 -15.73 8.53 5.89
C TRP A 59 -16.15 7.11 5.49
N SER A 60 -15.99 6.77 4.21
CA SER A 60 -16.52 5.55 3.63
C SER A 60 -15.56 4.36 3.74
N VAL A 61 -14.27 4.61 3.60
CA VAL A 61 -13.23 3.57 3.57
C VAL A 61 -12.01 4.05 4.35
N VAL A 62 -11.47 3.17 5.18
CA VAL A 62 -10.12 3.35 5.73
C VAL A 62 -9.11 2.86 4.70
N GLU A 63 -8.21 3.72 4.29
CA GLU A 63 -7.06 3.31 3.49
C GLU A 63 -5.81 4.07 3.93
N SER A 64 -4.95 3.39 4.63
CA SER A 64 -5.04 2.01 5.11
C SER A 64 -5.01 1.97 6.63
N LEU A 65 -5.56 0.90 7.21
CA LEU A 65 -5.16 0.48 8.55
C LEU A 65 -3.88 -0.34 8.37
N PRO A 66 -2.70 0.18 8.79
CA PRO A 66 -1.43 -0.42 8.43
C PRO A 66 -1.25 -1.78 9.11
N VAL A 67 -0.82 -2.79 8.34
CA VAL A 67 -0.36 -4.07 8.89
C VAL A 67 1.13 -3.93 9.19
N SER A 68 1.51 -4.06 10.47
CA SER A 68 2.89 -3.91 10.93
C SER A 68 3.82 -4.91 10.27
N GLU A 69 5.06 -4.51 9.99
CA GLU A 69 6.07 -5.37 9.38
C GLU A 69 6.28 -6.66 10.20
N SER A 70 6.27 -6.56 11.54
CA SER A 70 6.40 -7.72 12.43
C SER A 70 5.29 -8.77 12.23
N ILE A 71 4.09 -8.37 11.80
CA ILE A 71 3.03 -9.31 11.39
C ILE A 71 3.42 -9.99 10.08
N LYS A 72 3.94 -9.23 9.12
CA LYS A 72 4.28 -9.71 7.78
C LYS A 72 5.46 -10.70 7.77
N TYR A 73 6.53 -10.42 8.54
CA TYR A 73 7.67 -11.33 8.64
C TYR A 73 7.60 -12.33 9.82
N ALA A 74 6.50 -12.34 10.59
CA ALA A 74 6.28 -13.20 11.76
C ALA A 74 7.26 -12.95 12.92
N GLY A 75 7.44 -11.67 13.29
CA GLY A 75 8.27 -11.28 14.45
C GLY A 75 7.67 -11.67 15.80
N ASP A 76 8.48 -11.55 16.85
CA ASP A 76 8.13 -12.03 18.20
C ASP A 76 6.91 -11.31 18.81
N ASP A 77 6.64 -10.08 18.41
CA ASP A 77 5.51 -9.29 18.93
C ASP A 77 4.27 -9.34 18.02
N ARG A 78 4.28 -10.22 16.99
CA ARG A 78 3.21 -10.37 16.01
C ARG A 78 1.82 -10.47 16.65
N ASP A 79 1.66 -11.34 17.63
CA ASP A 79 0.35 -11.62 18.23
C ASP A 79 -0.18 -10.42 19.02
N ARG A 80 0.68 -9.70 19.72
CA ARG A 80 0.31 -8.44 20.38
C ARG A 80 -0.16 -7.38 19.38
N LEU A 81 0.53 -7.25 18.24
CA LEU A 81 0.16 -6.32 17.18
C LEU A 81 -1.16 -6.72 16.49
N ILE A 82 -1.44 -8.00 16.36
CA ILE A 82 -2.73 -8.50 15.87
C ILE A 82 -3.86 -8.14 16.85
N GLU A 83 -3.66 -8.25 18.15
CA GLU A 83 -4.67 -7.82 19.13
C GLU A 83 -4.91 -6.30 19.07
N ASN A 84 -3.89 -5.47 18.89
CA ASN A 84 -4.06 -4.04 18.65
C ASN A 84 -4.85 -3.75 17.36
N TYR A 85 -4.61 -4.55 16.32
CA TYR A 85 -5.34 -4.45 15.06
C TYR A 85 -6.83 -4.76 15.23
N LYS A 86 -7.16 -5.84 15.96
CA LYS A 86 -8.55 -6.22 16.30
C LYS A 86 -9.27 -5.12 17.08
N GLU A 87 -8.62 -4.53 18.08
CA GLU A 87 -9.23 -3.44 18.85
C GLU A 87 -9.47 -2.20 17.97
N SER A 88 -8.57 -1.93 17.01
CA SER A 88 -8.77 -0.86 16.02
C SER A 88 -9.95 -1.14 15.10
N LEU A 89 -10.12 -2.37 14.62
CA LEU A 89 -11.28 -2.79 13.82
C LEU A 89 -12.59 -2.60 14.58
N LYS A 90 -12.65 -3.06 15.82
CA LYS A 90 -13.81 -2.86 16.70
C LYS A 90 -14.13 -1.38 16.88
N ASN A 91 -13.12 -0.55 17.15
CA ASN A 91 -13.30 0.88 17.35
C ASN A 91 -13.83 1.58 16.11
N LEU A 92 -13.36 1.19 14.91
CA LEU A 92 -13.85 1.69 13.63
C LEU A 92 -15.34 1.32 13.40
N SER A 93 -15.70 0.06 13.64
CA SER A 93 -17.09 -0.40 13.53
C SER A 93 -18.02 0.37 14.47
N LEU A 94 -17.63 0.59 15.73
CA LEU A 94 -18.40 1.34 16.71
C LEU A 94 -18.58 2.83 16.33
N GLU A 95 -17.77 3.34 15.43
CA GLU A 95 -17.91 4.68 14.83
C GLU A 95 -18.54 4.62 13.41
N GLY A 96 -19.07 3.47 12.99
CA GLY A 96 -19.82 3.28 11.75
C GLY A 96 -18.97 3.18 10.48
N ILE A 97 -17.70 2.83 10.60
CA ILE A 97 -16.77 2.65 9.47
C ILE A 97 -16.45 1.16 9.36
N HIS A 98 -16.85 0.54 8.26
CA HIS A 98 -16.85 -0.92 8.12
C HIS A 98 -15.91 -1.47 7.04
N THR A 99 -15.38 -0.64 6.14
CA THR A 99 -14.57 -1.08 4.99
C THR A 99 -13.12 -0.65 5.15
N ILE A 100 -12.23 -1.62 5.14
CA ILE A 100 -10.79 -1.43 5.37
C ILE A 100 -10.01 -1.91 4.15
N CYS A 101 -9.34 -0.98 3.46
CA CYS A 101 -8.26 -1.30 2.54
C CYS A 101 -6.97 -1.50 3.32
N TYR A 102 -6.27 -2.61 3.08
CA TYR A 102 -4.99 -2.88 3.71
C TYR A 102 -3.98 -3.45 2.72
N ASN A 103 -2.70 -3.29 3.04
CA ASN A 103 -1.58 -3.79 2.26
C ASN A 103 -0.86 -4.90 3.05
N PHE A 104 -0.40 -5.94 2.34
CA PHE A 104 0.47 -6.98 2.92
C PHE A 104 1.80 -7.09 2.18
N MET A 105 2.22 -5.98 1.59
CA MET A 105 3.48 -5.85 0.86
C MET A 105 4.65 -5.66 1.84
N PRO A 106 5.75 -6.42 1.72
CA PRO A 106 6.93 -6.22 2.54
C PRO A 106 7.58 -4.85 2.30
N VAL A 107 7.88 -4.13 3.36
CA VAL A 107 8.64 -2.88 3.42
C VAL A 107 8.03 -1.70 2.65
N LEU A 108 7.66 -1.90 1.39
CA LEU A 108 7.05 -0.88 0.52
C LEU A 108 5.63 -1.29 0.11
N ASP A 109 4.63 -0.52 0.51
CA ASP A 109 3.25 -0.75 0.09
C ASP A 109 3.01 -0.36 -1.37
N TRP A 110 3.77 0.59 -1.87
CA TRP A 110 3.83 0.96 -3.29
C TRP A 110 5.21 1.55 -3.59
N ALA A 111 5.63 1.57 -4.85
CA ALA A 111 6.91 2.12 -5.25
C ALA A 111 6.76 3.04 -6.46
N ARG A 112 7.42 4.21 -6.43
CA ARG A 112 7.50 5.16 -7.54
C ARG A 112 8.88 5.77 -7.60
N THR A 113 9.35 6.05 -8.82
CA THR A 113 10.61 6.76 -9.05
C THR A 113 10.41 8.26 -9.22
N ASP A 114 9.23 8.68 -9.67
CA ASP A 114 8.83 10.09 -9.75
C ASP A 114 7.40 10.28 -9.23
N LEU A 115 7.22 11.23 -8.34
CA LEU A 115 5.92 11.54 -7.71
C LEU A 115 5.16 12.66 -8.42
N SER A 116 5.76 13.30 -9.42
CA SER A 116 5.19 14.43 -10.16
C SER A 116 5.62 14.42 -11.63
N HIS A 117 5.64 13.23 -12.24
CA HIS A 117 6.06 13.07 -13.62
C HIS A 117 5.16 13.86 -14.56
N PRO A 118 5.71 14.75 -15.41
CA PRO A 118 4.92 15.60 -16.27
C PRO A 118 4.36 14.85 -17.47
N ASN A 119 3.09 15.07 -17.76
CA ASN A 119 2.41 14.56 -18.96
C ASN A 119 2.36 15.61 -20.07
N PRO A 120 2.25 15.21 -21.36
CA PRO A 120 2.16 16.13 -22.48
C PRO A 120 0.97 17.12 -22.42
N ASN A 121 -0.09 16.78 -21.69
CA ASN A 121 -1.27 17.63 -21.49
C ASN A 121 -1.13 18.63 -20.33
N GLY A 122 0.06 18.72 -19.69
CA GLY A 122 0.33 19.62 -18.58
C GLY A 122 -0.09 19.11 -17.20
N THR A 123 -0.65 17.91 -17.11
CA THR A 123 -0.90 17.25 -15.81
C THR A 123 0.35 16.54 -15.30
N THR A 124 0.31 16.07 -14.07
CA THR A 124 1.36 15.21 -13.48
C THR A 124 0.75 13.91 -12.99
N ASN A 125 1.55 12.84 -12.96
CA ASN A 125 1.17 11.55 -12.39
C ASN A 125 2.31 10.94 -11.57
N LEU A 126 1.96 9.93 -10.78
CA LEU A 126 2.94 9.06 -10.15
C LEU A 126 3.53 8.12 -11.20
N PHE A 127 4.85 8.00 -11.26
CA PHE A 127 5.54 7.25 -12.32
C PHE A 127 6.54 6.24 -11.74
N PHE A 128 6.59 5.05 -12.32
CA PHE A 128 7.56 4.01 -12.00
C PHE A 128 8.39 3.68 -13.23
N SER A 129 9.65 4.09 -13.21
CA SER A 129 10.64 3.69 -14.22
C SER A 129 11.41 2.45 -13.75
N ARG A 130 11.31 1.35 -14.51
CA ARG A 130 12.08 0.13 -14.21
C ARG A 130 13.59 0.38 -14.21
N ALA A 131 14.08 1.20 -15.14
CA ALA A 131 15.51 1.52 -15.24
C ALA A 131 16.00 2.37 -14.05
N GLU A 132 15.22 3.38 -13.64
CA GLU A 132 15.57 4.20 -12.46
C GLU A 132 15.50 3.39 -11.18
N PHE A 133 14.50 2.53 -11.03
CA PHE A 133 14.39 1.67 -9.86
C PHE A 133 15.52 0.62 -9.81
N ALA A 134 15.90 0.05 -10.97
CA ALA A 134 17.05 -0.83 -11.09
C ALA A 134 18.36 -0.11 -10.76
N TYR A 135 18.52 1.12 -11.23
CA TYR A 135 19.69 1.95 -10.88
C TYR A 135 19.74 2.22 -9.37
N PHE A 136 18.61 2.55 -8.75
CA PHE A 136 18.51 2.70 -7.29
C PHE A 136 18.95 1.43 -6.56
N ASP A 137 18.43 0.26 -6.95
CA ASP A 137 18.71 -1.02 -6.31
C ASP A 137 20.18 -1.43 -6.46
N ILE A 138 20.75 -1.26 -7.68
CA ILE A 138 22.12 -1.66 -8.00
C ILE A 138 23.16 -0.66 -7.49
N CYS A 139 22.93 0.65 -7.72
CA CYS A 139 23.99 1.66 -7.53
C CYS A 139 23.89 2.40 -6.20
N ILE A 140 22.68 2.68 -5.71
CA ILE A 140 22.45 3.43 -4.47
C ILE A 140 22.30 2.45 -3.30
N LEU A 141 21.34 1.54 -3.37
CA LEU A 141 21.10 0.54 -2.32
C LEU A 141 22.20 -0.52 -2.28
N LYS A 142 22.79 -0.87 -3.43
CA LYS A 142 23.87 -1.87 -3.59
C LYS A 142 23.45 -3.24 -3.03
N ARG A 143 22.22 -3.64 -3.30
CA ARG A 143 21.69 -4.93 -2.85
C ARG A 143 22.41 -6.07 -3.55
N GLN A 144 22.79 -7.08 -2.79
CA GLN A 144 23.43 -8.28 -3.35
C GLN A 144 22.45 -9.03 -4.27
N GLY A 145 22.84 -9.28 -5.51
CA GLY A 145 22.04 -9.98 -6.51
C GLY A 145 21.11 -9.11 -7.35
N ALA A 146 21.02 -7.80 -7.09
CA ALA A 146 20.18 -6.86 -7.83
C ALA A 146 20.41 -6.93 -9.36
N GLU A 147 21.68 -7.07 -9.82
CA GLU A 147 22.00 -7.15 -11.24
C GLU A 147 21.32 -8.34 -11.96
N LYS A 148 21.05 -9.44 -11.23
CA LYS A 148 20.32 -10.59 -11.79
C LYS A 148 18.85 -10.31 -11.95
N ASP A 149 18.28 -9.54 -11.05
CA ASP A 149 16.85 -9.22 -11.05
C ASP A 149 16.50 -8.21 -12.14
N TRP A 150 17.46 -7.38 -12.57
CA TRP A 150 17.28 -6.26 -13.50
C TRP A 150 18.00 -6.41 -14.84
N GLN A 151 18.19 -7.64 -15.32
CA GLN A 151 18.90 -7.90 -16.59
C GLN A 151 18.22 -7.27 -17.80
N ASP A 152 16.89 -7.16 -17.78
CA ASP A 152 16.08 -6.61 -18.86
C ASP A 152 16.29 -5.09 -19.10
N VAL A 153 16.82 -4.37 -18.13
CA VAL A 153 17.10 -2.92 -18.19
C VAL A 153 18.59 -2.60 -17.94
N ALA A 154 19.47 -3.59 -18.02
CA ALA A 154 20.90 -3.42 -17.71
C ALA A 154 21.59 -2.36 -18.58
N ALA A 155 21.22 -2.25 -19.87
CA ALA A 155 21.79 -1.28 -20.79
C ALA A 155 21.43 0.15 -20.42
N GLU A 156 20.20 0.37 -19.98
CA GLU A 156 19.72 1.66 -19.48
C GLU A 156 20.43 2.05 -18.18
N VAL A 157 20.60 1.10 -17.26
CA VAL A 157 21.33 1.32 -16.00
C VAL A 157 22.79 1.72 -16.27
N GLU A 158 23.48 1.08 -17.22
CA GLU A 158 24.86 1.45 -17.59
C GLU A 158 24.96 2.89 -18.14
N LYS A 159 23.95 3.35 -18.90
CA LYS A 159 23.89 4.76 -19.33
C LYS A 159 23.67 5.68 -18.12
N MET A 160 22.78 5.32 -17.21
CA MET A 160 22.46 6.10 -16.02
C MET A 160 23.67 6.26 -15.09
N LYS A 161 24.52 5.24 -14.96
CA LYS A 161 25.80 5.35 -14.22
C LYS A 161 26.69 6.48 -14.70
N GLN A 162 26.57 6.88 -15.97
CA GLN A 162 27.38 7.95 -16.58
C GLN A 162 26.73 9.32 -16.51
N THR A 163 25.40 9.39 -16.34
CA THR A 163 24.61 10.63 -16.47
C THR A 163 23.96 11.07 -15.17
N MET A 164 23.69 10.16 -14.22
CA MET A 164 23.02 10.48 -12.96
C MET A 164 23.91 11.34 -12.07
N THR A 165 23.35 12.44 -11.61
CA THR A 165 24.02 13.39 -10.69
C THR A 165 23.75 13.02 -9.22
N ALA A 166 24.41 13.71 -8.30
CA ALA A 166 24.14 13.57 -6.87
C ALA A 166 22.70 14.01 -6.52
N GLU A 167 22.17 15.02 -7.22
CA GLU A 167 20.80 15.52 -7.05
C GLU A 167 19.78 14.49 -7.52
N ASP A 168 20.01 13.85 -8.68
CA ASP A 168 19.16 12.76 -9.17
C ASP A 168 19.12 11.58 -8.20
N ASN A 169 20.28 11.19 -7.66
CA ASN A 169 20.37 10.13 -6.66
C ASN A 169 19.59 10.50 -5.38
N HIS A 170 19.71 11.74 -4.92
CA HIS A 170 18.96 12.23 -3.77
C HIS A 170 17.44 12.17 -4.04
N LYS A 171 16.99 12.64 -5.21
CA LYS A 171 15.59 12.59 -5.62
C LYS A 171 15.04 11.15 -5.65
N LEU A 172 15.82 10.17 -6.13
CA LEU A 172 15.40 8.77 -6.10
C LEU A 172 15.26 8.23 -4.67
N VAL A 173 16.21 8.52 -3.79
CA VAL A 173 16.12 8.15 -2.37
C VAL A 173 14.89 8.77 -1.72
N GLU A 174 14.67 10.07 -1.93
CA GLU A 174 13.50 10.79 -1.45
C GLU A 174 12.19 10.13 -1.92
N ASN A 175 12.06 9.85 -3.22
CA ASN A 175 10.83 9.32 -3.77
C ASN A 175 10.58 7.86 -3.38
N ILE A 176 11.62 7.00 -3.46
CA ILE A 176 11.47 5.55 -3.26
C ILE A 176 11.43 5.19 -1.78
N ILE A 177 12.22 5.87 -0.93
CA ILE A 177 12.30 5.55 0.49
C ILE A 177 11.49 6.54 1.32
N VAL A 178 11.93 7.79 1.42
CA VAL A 178 11.51 8.73 2.45
C VAL A 178 10.02 9.05 2.33
N LYS A 179 9.59 9.50 1.16
CA LYS A 179 8.19 9.89 0.95
C LYS A 179 7.25 8.71 0.96
N THR A 180 7.66 7.58 0.39
CA THR A 180 6.85 6.36 0.38
C THR A 180 6.71 5.78 1.79
N GLN A 181 7.81 5.70 2.56
CA GLN A 181 7.78 5.19 3.94
C GLN A 181 7.08 6.15 4.91
N GLY A 182 7.26 7.44 4.74
CA GLY A 182 6.57 8.45 5.54
C GLY A 182 5.06 8.38 5.44
N PHE A 183 4.54 7.95 4.29
CA PHE A 183 3.11 7.76 4.06
C PHE A 183 2.53 6.51 4.71
N VAL A 184 3.31 5.43 4.76
CA VAL A 184 2.74 4.10 4.97
C VAL A 184 3.12 3.52 6.33
N SER A 185 4.38 3.53 6.70
CA SER A 185 4.87 2.82 7.88
C SER A 185 5.47 3.74 8.95
N GLY A 186 5.88 4.94 8.58
CA GLY A 186 6.58 5.87 9.48
C GLY A 186 7.92 5.35 10.01
N ASN A 187 8.45 4.28 9.41
CA ASN A 187 9.72 3.68 9.83
C ASN A 187 10.93 4.52 9.44
N ILE A 188 10.81 5.31 8.37
CA ILE A 188 11.84 6.22 7.90
C ILE A 188 11.21 7.59 7.69
N LYS A 189 11.81 8.63 8.27
CA LYS A 189 11.30 10.00 8.26
C LYS A 189 12.20 10.91 7.42
N GLU A 190 11.69 12.09 7.07
CA GLU A 190 12.43 13.12 6.30
C GLU A 190 13.69 13.62 7.02
N ASP A 191 13.73 13.58 8.34
CA ASP A 191 14.84 14.03 9.17
C ASP A 191 15.86 12.93 9.53
N ASP A 192 15.67 11.70 9.03
CA ASP A 192 16.64 10.64 9.24
C ASP A 192 17.94 10.88 8.44
N GLU A 193 19.07 10.87 9.15
CA GLU A 193 20.39 11.16 8.54
C GLU A 193 20.85 10.08 7.55
N HIS A 194 20.40 8.83 7.70
CA HIS A 194 20.86 7.67 6.94
C HIS A 194 19.71 6.80 6.40
N PRO A 195 18.78 7.35 5.59
CA PRO A 195 17.57 6.64 5.16
C PRO A 195 17.87 5.34 4.37
N VAL A 196 18.95 5.32 3.57
CA VAL A 196 19.35 4.13 2.80
C VAL A 196 19.80 2.99 3.72
N GLU A 197 20.51 3.30 4.81
CA GLU A 197 20.97 2.29 5.76
C GLU A 197 19.81 1.72 6.57
N LEU A 198 18.92 2.58 7.06
CA LEU A 198 17.68 2.17 7.74
C LEU A 198 16.84 1.27 6.81
N PHE A 199 16.75 1.64 5.54
CA PHE A 199 16.03 0.83 4.55
C PHE A 199 16.64 -0.55 4.34
N ARG A 200 17.98 -0.67 4.30
CA ARG A 200 18.66 -1.98 4.26
C ARG A 200 18.32 -2.83 5.49
N GLN A 201 18.30 -2.24 6.67
CA GLN A 201 17.94 -2.95 7.90
C GLN A 201 16.50 -3.49 7.82
N LEU A 202 15.55 -2.73 7.26
CA LEU A 202 14.19 -3.21 7.02
C LEU A 202 14.16 -4.38 6.02
N LEU A 203 14.93 -4.33 4.95
CA LEU A 203 15.05 -5.43 3.99
C LEU A 203 15.64 -6.69 4.62
N ASP A 204 16.59 -6.55 5.53
CA ASP A 204 17.24 -7.67 6.22
C ASP A 204 16.26 -8.45 7.12
N LEU A 205 15.18 -7.83 7.60
CA LEU A 205 14.10 -8.51 8.35
C LEU A 205 13.37 -9.58 7.50
N TYR A 206 13.40 -9.43 6.19
CA TYR A 206 12.78 -10.36 5.24
C TYR A 206 13.74 -11.39 4.65
N LYS A 207 14.98 -11.43 5.13
CA LYS A 207 15.98 -12.37 4.62
C LYS A 207 15.54 -13.81 4.86
N GLY A 208 15.34 -14.55 3.77
CA GLY A 208 14.87 -15.94 3.82
C GLY A 208 13.35 -16.10 3.81
N ILE A 209 12.57 -15.00 3.83
CA ILE A 209 11.12 -15.06 3.68
C ILE A 209 10.78 -15.31 2.20
N THR A 210 10.23 -16.48 1.89
CA THR A 210 9.76 -16.84 0.55
C THR A 210 8.33 -16.33 0.31
N LYS A 211 7.87 -16.44 -0.93
CA LYS A 211 6.47 -16.15 -1.30
C LYS A 211 5.49 -17.02 -0.48
N GLU A 212 5.80 -18.28 -0.32
CA GLU A 212 5.00 -19.24 0.45
C GLU A 212 4.95 -18.86 1.93
N GLN A 213 6.11 -18.49 2.49
CA GLN A 213 6.17 -18.06 3.89
C GLN A 213 5.37 -16.77 4.13
N LEU A 214 5.45 -15.79 3.20
CA LEU A 214 4.67 -14.56 3.30
C LEU A 214 3.16 -14.84 3.18
N ARG A 215 2.76 -15.77 2.32
CA ARG A 215 1.38 -16.26 2.20
C ARG A 215 0.89 -16.88 3.51
N GLU A 216 1.68 -17.76 4.14
CA GLU A 216 1.31 -18.36 5.43
C GLU A 216 1.20 -17.30 6.54
N ASN A 217 2.07 -16.31 6.56
CA ASN A 217 1.98 -15.19 7.52
C ASN A 217 0.71 -14.36 7.31
N MET A 218 0.33 -14.10 6.05
CA MET A 218 -0.93 -13.42 5.70
C MET A 218 -2.15 -14.25 6.14
N LYS A 219 -2.15 -15.55 5.85
CA LYS A 219 -3.22 -16.47 6.27
C LYS A 219 -3.37 -16.51 7.79
N TYR A 220 -2.25 -16.55 8.51
CA TYR A 220 -2.25 -16.49 9.98
C TYR A 220 -2.91 -15.20 10.47
N PHE A 221 -2.50 -14.06 9.96
CA PHE A 221 -3.07 -12.76 10.30
C PHE A 221 -4.57 -12.71 10.04
N LEU A 222 -5.00 -13.08 8.84
CA LEU A 222 -6.41 -13.05 8.46
C LEU A 222 -7.27 -13.98 9.33
N ASN A 223 -6.85 -15.23 9.56
CA ASN A 223 -7.58 -16.15 10.44
C ASN A 223 -7.70 -15.60 11.87
N ALA A 224 -6.70 -14.87 12.35
CA ALA A 224 -6.74 -14.30 13.69
C ALA A 224 -7.73 -13.12 13.81
N ILE A 225 -7.92 -12.33 12.75
CA ILE A 225 -8.82 -11.15 12.77
C ILE A 225 -10.25 -11.46 12.31
N MET A 226 -10.48 -12.53 11.52
CA MET A 226 -11.81 -12.83 10.95
C MET A 226 -12.92 -12.93 12.00
N PRO A 227 -12.76 -13.57 13.17
CA PRO A 227 -13.80 -13.56 14.20
C PRO A 227 -14.21 -12.15 14.64
N THR A 228 -13.25 -11.22 14.71
CA THR A 228 -13.55 -9.81 15.00
C THR A 228 -14.27 -9.14 13.83
N CYS A 229 -13.90 -9.45 12.61
CA CYS A 229 -14.57 -8.94 11.43
C CYS A 229 -16.04 -9.39 11.36
N GLU A 230 -16.31 -10.65 11.66
CA GLU A 230 -17.67 -11.19 11.72
C GLU A 230 -18.50 -10.55 12.84
N GLU A 231 -17.94 -10.42 14.05
CA GLU A 231 -18.62 -9.84 15.20
C GLU A 231 -18.99 -8.36 15.00
N TYR A 232 -18.09 -7.61 14.33
CA TYR A 232 -18.20 -6.16 14.16
C TYR A 232 -18.58 -5.72 12.73
N ASP A 233 -18.97 -6.66 11.85
CA ASP A 233 -19.34 -6.41 10.44
C ASP A 233 -18.27 -5.62 9.67
N MET A 234 -17.00 -6.03 9.81
CA MET A 234 -15.85 -5.37 9.16
C MET A 234 -15.46 -6.10 7.88
N TYR A 235 -15.25 -5.37 6.81
CA TYR A 235 -14.82 -5.91 5.50
C TYR A 235 -13.35 -5.55 5.25
N MET A 236 -12.52 -6.60 5.22
CA MET A 236 -11.09 -6.48 4.95
C MET A 236 -10.84 -6.63 3.45
N CYS A 237 -10.29 -5.61 2.82
CA CYS A 237 -10.07 -5.56 1.37
C CYS A 237 -8.58 -5.43 1.09
N VAL A 238 -7.94 -6.52 0.64
CA VAL A 238 -6.52 -6.46 0.29
C VAL A 238 -6.32 -5.61 -0.97
N HIS A 239 -5.35 -4.70 -0.93
CA HIS A 239 -4.87 -3.99 -2.11
C HIS A 239 -3.88 -4.87 -2.89
N PRO A 240 -3.99 -4.98 -4.23
CA PRO A 240 -3.00 -5.67 -5.05
C PRO A 240 -1.61 -5.05 -4.90
N ASP A 241 -0.58 -5.86 -5.06
CA ASP A 241 0.80 -5.39 -4.98
C ASP A 241 1.10 -4.32 -6.04
N ASP A 242 1.81 -3.26 -5.66
CA ASP A 242 2.16 -2.14 -6.53
C ASP A 242 3.68 -1.82 -6.42
N PRO A 243 4.49 -2.24 -7.40
CA PRO A 243 4.13 -2.94 -8.64
C PRO A 243 3.79 -4.43 -8.42
N PRO A 244 3.03 -5.05 -9.35
CA PRO A 244 2.62 -6.45 -9.25
C PRO A 244 3.70 -7.43 -9.74
N PHE A 245 4.92 -7.22 -9.29
CA PHE A 245 6.07 -8.09 -9.53
C PHE A 245 7.11 -7.89 -8.41
N PRO A 246 7.97 -8.90 -8.14
CA PRO A 246 9.00 -8.80 -7.11
C PRO A 246 9.95 -7.61 -7.33
N ILE A 247 10.24 -6.89 -6.25
CA ILE A 247 11.22 -5.79 -6.21
C ILE A 247 12.12 -5.97 -4.98
N LEU A 248 13.35 -5.50 -5.05
CA LEU A 248 14.31 -5.52 -3.94
C LEU A 248 14.56 -6.92 -3.34
N GLY A 249 14.34 -7.98 -4.11
CA GLY A 249 14.41 -9.36 -3.62
C GLY A 249 13.25 -9.77 -2.70
N LEU A 250 12.25 -8.91 -2.51
CA LEU A 250 11.08 -9.15 -1.67
C LEU A 250 9.98 -9.88 -2.45
N PRO A 251 9.30 -10.87 -1.83
CA PRO A 251 8.17 -11.53 -2.48
C PRO A 251 6.97 -10.60 -2.61
N ARG A 252 6.15 -10.85 -3.63
CA ARG A 252 4.82 -10.24 -3.84
C ARG A 252 3.79 -11.38 -3.93
N ILE A 253 2.62 -11.21 -3.32
CA ILE A 253 1.64 -12.28 -3.10
C ILE A 253 0.23 -11.98 -3.59
N VAL A 254 -0.04 -10.77 -4.08
CA VAL A 254 -1.33 -10.36 -4.68
C VAL A 254 -1.06 -9.66 -6.02
N THR A 255 -0.54 -10.42 -7.01
CA THR A 255 -0.03 -9.88 -8.28
C THR A 255 -0.78 -10.35 -9.51
N SER A 256 -1.56 -11.43 -9.40
CA SER A 256 -2.13 -12.16 -10.53
C SER A 256 -3.45 -12.84 -10.19
N ASP A 257 -4.13 -13.39 -11.20
CA ASP A 257 -5.31 -14.24 -11.02
C ASP A 257 -5.05 -15.41 -10.06
N GLU A 258 -3.89 -16.06 -10.20
CA GLU A 258 -3.49 -17.16 -9.32
C GLU A 258 -3.35 -16.70 -7.85
N ASP A 259 -2.72 -15.56 -7.63
CA ASP A 259 -2.52 -15.01 -6.29
C ASP A 259 -3.86 -14.59 -5.65
N ILE A 260 -4.74 -13.92 -6.42
CA ILE A 260 -6.07 -13.51 -5.94
C ILE A 260 -6.90 -14.73 -5.57
N ARG A 261 -6.92 -15.76 -6.41
CA ARG A 261 -7.61 -17.01 -6.12
C ARG A 261 -7.07 -17.67 -4.86
N TRP A 262 -5.74 -17.83 -4.75
CA TRP A 262 -5.12 -18.38 -3.56
C TRP A 262 -5.55 -17.62 -2.29
N PHE A 263 -5.50 -16.29 -2.34
CA PHE A 263 -5.85 -15.43 -1.22
C PHE A 263 -7.30 -15.65 -0.75
N LEU A 264 -8.25 -15.68 -1.68
CA LEU A 264 -9.66 -15.86 -1.38
C LEU A 264 -9.95 -17.28 -0.86
N GLU A 265 -9.30 -18.29 -1.44
CA GLU A 265 -9.44 -19.70 -1.01
C GLU A 265 -8.74 -19.98 0.35
N ALA A 266 -7.64 -19.28 0.65
CA ALA A 266 -6.89 -19.45 1.89
C ALA A 266 -7.68 -19.06 3.13
N VAL A 267 -8.58 -18.07 3.01
CA VAL A 267 -9.52 -17.62 4.05
C VAL A 267 -10.86 -17.33 3.35
N ASP A 268 -11.62 -18.37 3.13
CA ASP A 268 -12.96 -18.31 2.52
C ASP A 268 -13.97 -17.74 3.53
N ASN A 269 -14.12 -16.42 3.49
CA ASN A 269 -14.95 -15.68 4.44
C ASN A 269 -15.54 -14.44 3.73
N PRO A 270 -16.85 -14.13 3.88
CA PRO A 270 -17.47 -12.97 3.24
C PRO A 270 -16.90 -11.62 3.70
N HIS A 271 -16.20 -11.58 4.83
CA HIS A 271 -15.50 -10.39 5.33
C HIS A 271 -14.07 -10.24 4.79
N ASN A 272 -13.61 -11.21 3.96
CA ASN A 272 -12.32 -11.17 3.28
C ASN A 272 -12.53 -10.93 1.78
N GLY A 273 -12.12 -9.77 1.28
CA GLY A 273 -12.38 -9.34 -0.08
C GLY A 273 -11.22 -8.58 -0.71
N LEU A 274 -11.47 -8.00 -1.86
CA LEU A 274 -10.49 -7.36 -2.71
C LEU A 274 -10.76 -5.86 -2.87
N THR A 275 -9.72 -5.05 -2.73
CA THR A 275 -9.64 -3.73 -3.35
C THR A 275 -9.22 -3.93 -4.80
N PHE A 276 -10.11 -3.70 -5.74
CA PHE A 276 -9.79 -3.86 -7.16
C PHE A 276 -9.10 -2.60 -7.69
N CYS A 277 -7.78 -2.54 -7.55
CA CYS A 277 -6.97 -1.48 -8.13
C CYS A 277 -6.57 -1.85 -9.57
N ALA A 278 -7.32 -1.32 -10.55
CA ALA A 278 -7.05 -1.57 -11.96
C ALA A 278 -5.67 -1.02 -12.38
N GLY A 279 -5.23 0.09 -11.79
CA GLY A 279 -3.92 0.68 -12.06
C GLY A 279 -2.77 -0.24 -11.65
N SER A 280 -2.81 -0.78 -10.43
CA SER A 280 -1.76 -1.71 -9.96
C SER A 280 -1.77 -3.02 -10.74
N LEU A 281 -2.93 -3.64 -10.94
CA LEU A 281 -3.04 -4.90 -11.68
C LEU A 281 -2.61 -4.76 -13.15
N SER A 282 -2.92 -3.64 -13.81
CA SER A 282 -2.57 -3.41 -15.23
C SER A 282 -1.06 -3.22 -15.47
N ALA A 283 -0.29 -2.84 -14.45
CA ALA A 283 1.16 -2.77 -14.54
C ALA A 283 1.80 -4.16 -14.70
N GLY A 284 1.09 -5.24 -14.36
CA GLY A 284 1.46 -6.63 -14.63
C GLY A 284 1.06 -7.05 -16.04
N ARG A 285 2.02 -7.17 -16.96
CA ARG A 285 1.77 -7.55 -18.37
C ARG A 285 1.05 -8.88 -18.55
N HIS A 286 1.02 -9.73 -17.53
CA HIS A 286 0.35 -11.04 -17.49
C HIS A 286 -1.12 -10.95 -17.11
N ASN A 287 -1.61 -9.78 -16.69
CA ASN A 287 -2.98 -9.60 -16.24
C ASN A 287 -3.90 -9.07 -17.35
N ASP A 288 -5.02 -9.74 -17.58
CA ASP A 288 -6.20 -9.16 -18.24
C ASP A 288 -7.11 -8.57 -17.16
N VAL A 289 -7.02 -7.26 -16.95
CA VAL A 289 -7.72 -6.57 -15.87
C VAL A 289 -9.23 -6.61 -16.06
N VAL A 290 -9.72 -6.64 -17.30
CA VAL A 290 -11.15 -6.73 -17.60
C VAL A 290 -11.71 -8.09 -17.20
N GLU A 291 -10.98 -9.16 -17.54
CA GLU A 291 -11.37 -10.53 -17.13
C GLU A 291 -11.26 -10.71 -15.61
N LEU A 292 -10.23 -10.15 -14.97
CA LEU A 292 -10.12 -10.16 -13.50
C LEU A 292 -11.32 -9.45 -12.85
N ALA A 293 -11.72 -8.27 -13.36
CA ALA A 293 -12.89 -7.56 -12.87
C ALA A 293 -14.16 -8.39 -12.99
N ARG A 294 -14.40 -9.03 -14.14
CA ARG A 294 -15.57 -9.91 -14.35
C ARG A 294 -15.59 -11.10 -13.41
N LYS A 295 -14.42 -11.72 -13.21
CA LYS A 295 -14.27 -12.93 -12.40
C LYS A 295 -14.52 -12.69 -10.93
N TYR A 296 -14.03 -11.56 -10.40
CA TYR A 296 -14.05 -11.25 -8.97
C TYR A 296 -15.08 -10.21 -8.56
N LEU A 297 -15.98 -9.79 -9.45
CA LEU A 297 -16.94 -8.68 -9.22
C LEU A 297 -17.70 -8.78 -7.90
N SER A 298 -18.12 -9.97 -7.49
CA SER A 298 -18.88 -10.19 -6.25
C SER A 298 -18.02 -10.08 -4.97
N LEU A 299 -16.70 -10.06 -5.10
CA LEU A 299 -15.74 -10.02 -4.00
C LEU A 299 -14.96 -8.70 -3.96
N ILE A 300 -15.34 -7.77 -4.85
CA ILE A 300 -14.79 -6.41 -4.89
C ILE A 300 -15.62 -5.52 -4.00
N HIS A 301 -15.06 -5.10 -2.87
CA HIS A 301 -15.71 -4.14 -1.98
C HIS A 301 -15.29 -2.70 -2.28
N ILE A 302 -14.09 -2.51 -2.87
CA ILE A 302 -13.52 -1.23 -3.25
C ILE A 302 -13.02 -1.35 -4.70
N SER A 303 -13.34 -0.36 -5.53
CA SER A 303 -12.78 -0.25 -6.88
C SER A 303 -12.03 1.06 -7.02
N GLU A 304 -10.77 0.98 -7.40
CA GLU A 304 -9.93 2.13 -7.70
C GLU A 304 -9.80 2.31 -9.21
N PRO A 305 -9.83 3.56 -9.70
CA PRO A 305 -9.81 3.84 -11.12
C PRO A 305 -8.48 3.40 -11.75
N THR A 306 -8.56 3.01 -13.00
CA THR A 306 -7.39 2.82 -13.86
C THR A 306 -6.64 4.13 -13.96
N ARG A 307 -5.33 4.10 -13.80
CA ARG A 307 -4.48 5.22 -14.21
C ARG A 307 -4.54 5.31 -15.72
N LEU A 308 -4.81 6.50 -16.22
CA LEU A 308 -4.62 6.83 -17.61
C LEU A 308 -3.13 7.13 -17.78
N ASP A 309 -2.38 6.16 -18.23
CA ASP A 309 -1.00 6.35 -18.65
C ASP A 309 -0.98 6.91 -20.07
#